data_ba704b63fef789187e36b25db8bd36da
#
_entry.id   ba704b63fef789187e36b25db8bd36da
#
_cell.length_a   1.000
_cell.length_b   1.000
_cell.length_c   1.000
_cell.angle_alpha   90.00
_cell.angle_beta   90.00
_cell.angle_gamma   90.00
#
_symmetry.space_group_name_H-M   'P 1'
#
loop_
_entity.id
_entity.type
_entity.pdbx_description
1 polymer ?
#
loop_
_entity_poly.entity_id
_entity_poly.type
_entity_poly.pdbx_seq_one_letter_code
_entity_poly.pdbx_strand_id
1 'polypeptide(L)'
;MLDARLLKLPTASHQHRHEHHQIVVGVQGEADLSVDGTGSHLDTWKACLVPTEARHDYCGDLQNHVMVINLDPSNPAISTPSHADYERMVRVFEKPRTVHMDSRLQGLVQFAAGEFDRSPGNLAMHSHLASSILYCMADRIVDRAASTPSRHSLSPDAIQRYIKANLHRKITVQDLASEACLSVSRFHEVFREVVGTTPHQFLLQARLNQAINLLASTPLSVSEISYRVGFSSQSALTNALRKHKGTTPARLQLRENVA
;
A
#
# COMPACT_ATOMS: atom_id res chain seq x y z
N MET A 1 -6.13 -22.63 -7.74
CA MET A 1 -7.01 -21.62 -7.10
C MET A 1 -6.10 -20.61 -6.41
N LEU A 2 -6.46 -19.32 -6.36
CA LEU A 2 -5.73 -18.35 -5.55
C LEU A 2 -6.13 -18.51 -4.09
N ASP A 3 -5.13 -18.53 -3.19
CA ASP A 3 -5.36 -18.41 -1.75
C ASP A 3 -5.08 -16.97 -1.34
N ALA A 4 -6.01 -16.36 -0.61
CA ALA A 4 -5.87 -14.98 -0.16
C ALA A 4 -6.34 -14.80 1.28
N ARG A 5 -5.54 -14.08 2.08
CA ARG A 5 -5.77 -13.88 3.51
C ARG A 5 -5.38 -12.49 3.94
N LEU A 6 -6.06 -11.98 4.97
CA LEU A 6 -5.59 -10.85 5.75
C LEU A 6 -4.70 -11.34 6.88
N LEU A 7 -3.54 -10.73 7.03
CA LEU A 7 -2.57 -11.10 8.06
C LEU A 7 -2.04 -9.83 8.73
N LYS A 8 -1.65 -9.99 9.98
CA LYS A 8 -0.80 -9.04 10.69
C LYS A 8 0.62 -9.58 10.69
N LEU A 9 1.56 -8.84 10.12
CA LEU A 9 2.96 -9.22 10.15
C LEU A 9 3.55 -9.00 11.55
N PRO A 10 4.50 -9.84 11.99
CA PRO A 10 5.19 -9.66 13.26
C PRO A 10 6.03 -8.37 13.25
N THR A 11 6.25 -7.80 14.42
CA THR A 11 7.14 -6.63 14.58
C THR A 11 8.62 -6.99 14.54
N ALA A 12 8.97 -8.23 14.89
CA ALA A 12 10.31 -8.75 14.69
C ALA A 12 10.48 -9.24 13.24
N SER A 13 11.67 -9.08 12.68
CA SER A 13 11.97 -9.58 11.35
C SER A 13 11.90 -11.10 11.28
N HIS A 14 11.15 -11.61 10.34
CA HIS A 14 11.04 -13.02 10.01
C HIS A 14 11.47 -13.26 8.58
N GLN A 15 12.08 -14.43 8.34
CA GLN A 15 12.56 -14.83 7.04
C GLN A 15 12.00 -16.18 6.65
N HIS A 16 11.57 -16.31 5.38
CA HIS A 16 11.19 -17.60 4.81
C HIS A 16 11.33 -17.64 3.28
N ARG A 17 11.00 -18.79 2.70
CA ARG A 17 10.91 -19.05 1.27
C ARG A 17 9.77 -20.03 1.02
N HIS A 18 9.13 -19.93 -0.12
CA HIS A 18 8.01 -20.80 -0.49
C HIS A 18 8.00 -21.10 -1.99
N GLU A 19 7.34 -22.19 -2.38
CA GLU A 19 7.27 -22.69 -3.76
C GLU A 19 6.16 -22.04 -4.61
N HIS A 20 5.44 -21.04 -4.10
CA HIS A 20 4.38 -20.34 -4.83
C HIS A 20 4.77 -18.89 -5.06
N HIS A 21 4.16 -18.26 -6.05
CA HIS A 21 4.25 -16.81 -6.19
C HIS A 21 3.37 -16.13 -5.15
N GLN A 22 3.82 -15.00 -4.65
CA GLN A 22 3.09 -14.28 -3.62
C GLN A 22 3.00 -12.79 -3.95
N ILE A 23 1.86 -12.18 -3.61
CA ILE A 23 1.68 -10.74 -3.58
C ILE A 23 1.38 -10.33 -2.14
N VAL A 24 2.14 -9.40 -1.62
CA VAL A 24 1.89 -8.79 -0.30
C VAL A 24 1.41 -7.38 -0.53
N VAL A 25 0.18 -7.09 -0.15
CA VAL A 25 -0.50 -5.82 -0.39
C VAL A 25 -0.70 -5.09 0.92
N GLY A 26 -0.25 -3.85 1.03
CA GLY A 26 -0.50 -3.02 2.21
C GLY A 26 -1.97 -2.61 2.31
N VAL A 27 -2.60 -2.94 3.44
CA VAL A 27 -4.02 -2.63 3.73
C VAL A 27 -4.13 -1.55 4.81
N GLN A 28 -3.32 -1.66 5.86
CA GLN A 28 -3.25 -0.70 6.96
C GLN A 28 -1.84 -0.70 7.55
N GLY A 29 -1.42 0.44 8.15
CA GLY A 29 -0.11 0.57 8.75
C GLY A 29 1.02 0.49 7.73
N GLU A 30 2.18 0.07 8.19
CA GLU A 30 3.40 -0.02 7.38
C GLU A 30 4.10 -1.37 7.63
N ALA A 31 4.75 -1.88 6.59
CA ALA A 31 5.56 -3.08 6.68
C ALA A 31 6.82 -2.94 5.80
N ASP A 32 7.89 -3.55 6.23
CA ASP A 32 9.12 -3.66 5.46
C ASP A 32 9.27 -5.09 4.96
N LEU A 33 9.54 -5.23 3.67
CA LEU A 33 9.89 -6.49 3.03
C LEU A 33 11.23 -6.34 2.34
N SER A 34 12.06 -7.39 2.41
CA SER A 34 13.26 -7.51 1.59
C SER A 34 13.18 -8.81 0.81
N VAL A 35 13.22 -8.75 -0.51
CA VAL A 35 13.14 -9.93 -1.40
C VAL A 35 14.45 -10.02 -2.16
N ASP A 36 15.20 -11.11 -1.96
CA ASP A 36 16.52 -11.34 -2.53
C ASP A 36 17.46 -10.13 -2.33
N GLY A 37 17.42 -9.54 -1.14
CA GLY A 37 18.23 -8.37 -0.77
C GLY A 37 17.70 -7.03 -1.28
N THR A 38 16.59 -7.00 -2.02
CA THR A 38 15.93 -5.76 -2.45
C THR A 38 14.85 -5.38 -1.45
N GLY A 39 15.12 -4.32 -0.68
CA GLY A 39 14.17 -3.79 0.31
C GLY A 39 12.98 -3.08 -0.32
N SER A 40 11.80 -3.31 0.23
CA SER A 40 10.53 -2.66 -0.13
C SER A 40 9.81 -2.20 1.13
N HIS A 41 9.40 -0.95 1.15
CA HIS A 41 8.53 -0.42 2.20
C HIS A 41 7.09 -0.40 1.71
N LEU A 42 6.22 -1.14 2.39
CA LEU A 42 4.80 -1.26 2.07
C LEU A 42 3.96 -0.36 2.97
N ASP A 43 3.01 0.29 2.36
CA ASP A 43 1.92 1.02 2.97
C ASP A 43 0.63 0.79 2.17
N THR A 44 -0.43 1.50 2.46
CA THR A 44 -1.73 1.32 1.79
C THR A 44 -1.75 1.65 0.30
N TRP A 45 -0.62 2.11 -0.28
CA TRP A 45 -0.47 2.45 -1.69
C TRP A 45 0.43 1.49 -2.44
N LYS A 46 0.95 0.46 -1.77
CA LYS A 46 1.96 -0.41 -2.36
C LYS A 46 1.64 -1.88 -2.19
N ALA A 47 2.12 -2.64 -3.17
CA ALA A 47 2.16 -4.09 -3.12
C ALA A 47 3.57 -4.55 -3.52
N CYS A 48 4.04 -5.63 -2.91
CA CYS A 48 5.27 -6.31 -3.27
C CYS A 48 4.96 -7.64 -3.92
N LEU A 49 5.55 -7.90 -5.09
CA LEU A 49 5.49 -9.19 -5.76
C LEU A 49 6.73 -9.99 -5.41
N VAL A 50 6.50 -11.19 -4.89
CA VAL A 50 7.51 -12.15 -4.47
C VAL A 50 7.42 -13.35 -5.39
N PRO A 51 8.38 -13.55 -6.31
CA PRO A 51 8.44 -14.74 -7.13
C PRO A 51 8.58 -16.03 -6.31
N THR A 52 8.22 -17.16 -6.90
CA THR A 52 8.49 -18.48 -6.33
C THR A 52 9.97 -18.62 -5.98
N GLU A 53 10.30 -19.33 -4.90
CA GLU A 53 11.65 -19.61 -4.42
C GLU A 53 12.46 -18.37 -3.98
N ALA A 54 11.96 -17.15 -4.14
CA ALA A 54 12.63 -15.95 -3.68
C ALA A 54 12.69 -15.90 -2.14
N ARG A 55 13.88 -15.70 -1.60
CA ARG A 55 14.09 -15.53 -0.16
C ARG A 55 13.63 -14.15 0.26
N HIS A 56 12.80 -14.07 1.28
CA HIS A 56 12.34 -12.78 1.74
C HIS A 56 12.23 -12.69 3.26
N ASP A 57 12.53 -11.47 3.73
CA ASP A 57 12.42 -11.06 5.11
C ASP A 57 11.28 -10.06 5.21
N TYR A 58 10.54 -10.08 6.32
CA TYR A 58 9.45 -9.13 6.55
C TYR A 58 9.27 -8.80 8.02
N CYS A 59 8.83 -7.59 8.29
CA CYS A 59 8.32 -7.13 9.57
C CYS A 59 7.29 -6.02 9.34
N GLY A 60 6.49 -5.71 10.34
CA GLY A 60 5.50 -4.64 10.25
C GLY A 60 5.39 -3.83 11.53
N ASP A 61 4.81 -2.65 11.44
CA ASP A 61 4.47 -1.86 12.61
C ASP A 61 3.31 -2.50 13.42
N LEU A 62 3.00 -1.97 14.60
CA LEU A 62 1.94 -2.50 15.47
C LEU A 62 0.55 -2.45 14.84
N GLN A 63 0.33 -1.57 13.87
CA GLN A 63 -0.96 -1.37 13.20
C GLN A 63 -1.03 -2.02 11.82
N ASN A 64 0.03 -2.71 11.39
CA ASN A 64 0.08 -3.29 10.06
C ASN A 64 -1.01 -4.34 9.85
N HIS A 65 -1.64 -4.30 8.68
CA HIS A 65 -2.41 -5.39 8.09
C HIS A 65 -2.05 -5.46 6.62
N VAL A 66 -1.76 -6.65 6.17
CA VAL A 66 -1.47 -6.93 4.77
C VAL A 66 -2.44 -7.97 4.23
N MET A 67 -2.79 -7.84 2.96
CA MET A 67 -3.44 -8.91 2.22
C MET A 67 -2.35 -9.71 1.52
N VAL A 68 -2.29 -11.00 1.80
CA VAL A 68 -1.36 -11.93 1.15
C VAL A 68 -2.15 -12.75 0.14
N ILE A 69 -1.72 -12.75 -1.11
CA ILE A 69 -2.31 -13.51 -2.22
C ILE A 69 -1.27 -14.49 -2.72
N ASN A 70 -1.56 -15.76 -2.63
CA ASN A 70 -0.69 -16.85 -3.10
C ASN A 70 -1.20 -17.40 -4.41
N LEU A 71 -0.34 -17.53 -5.39
CA LEU A 71 -0.60 -18.15 -6.69
C LEU A 71 0.23 -19.43 -6.82
N ASP A 72 -0.47 -20.56 -6.82
CA ASP A 72 0.12 -21.88 -6.94
C ASP A 72 0.85 -22.02 -8.29
N PRO A 73 2.08 -22.59 -8.35
CA PRO A 73 2.82 -22.82 -9.59
C PRO A 73 2.09 -23.72 -10.60
N SER A 74 1.17 -24.58 -10.15
CA SER A 74 0.34 -25.40 -11.01
C SER A 74 -0.82 -24.65 -11.68
N ASN A 75 -1.04 -23.37 -11.33
CA ASN A 75 -2.10 -22.57 -11.94
C ASN A 75 -1.87 -22.44 -13.47
N PRO A 76 -2.86 -22.79 -14.31
CA PRO A 76 -2.71 -22.77 -15.77
C PRO A 76 -2.21 -21.42 -16.33
N ALA A 77 -2.54 -20.31 -15.69
CA ALA A 77 -2.09 -18.99 -16.12
C ALA A 77 -0.57 -18.78 -16.01
N ILE A 78 0.16 -19.64 -15.28
CA ILE A 78 1.64 -19.56 -15.15
C ILE A 78 2.33 -20.87 -15.53
N SER A 79 1.59 -22.00 -15.63
CA SER A 79 2.15 -23.32 -15.95
C SER A 79 1.89 -23.77 -17.38
N THR A 80 0.90 -23.18 -18.07
CA THR A 80 0.45 -23.64 -19.38
C THR A 80 0.69 -22.57 -20.46
N PRO A 81 1.72 -22.71 -21.32
CA PRO A 81 2.07 -21.69 -22.32
C PRO A 81 0.94 -21.33 -23.29
N SER A 82 -0.02 -22.23 -23.53
CA SER A 82 -1.20 -21.96 -24.39
C SER A 82 -2.34 -21.22 -23.64
N HIS A 83 -2.21 -20.97 -22.35
CA HIS A 83 -3.21 -20.21 -21.61
C HIS A 83 -3.18 -18.73 -22.01
N ALA A 84 -4.35 -18.11 -22.19
CA ALA A 84 -4.46 -16.73 -22.66
C ALA A 84 -3.68 -15.70 -21.80
N ASP A 85 -3.53 -15.96 -20.51
CA ASP A 85 -2.85 -15.06 -19.56
C ASP A 85 -1.40 -15.44 -19.27
N TYR A 86 -0.87 -16.53 -19.86
CA TYR A 86 0.44 -17.08 -19.53
C TYR A 86 1.56 -16.03 -19.62
N GLU A 87 1.72 -15.39 -20.77
CA GLU A 87 2.78 -14.39 -20.97
C GLU A 87 2.65 -13.20 -20.01
N ARG A 88 1.40 -12.79 -19.72
CA ARG A 88 1.11 -11.72 -18.77
C ARG A 88 1.57 -12.08 -17.36
N MET A 89 1.16 -13.25 -16.86
CA MET A 89 1.46 -13.69 -15.50
C MET A 89 2.93 -14.01 -15.30
N VAL A 90 3.60 -14.62 -16.28
CA VAL A 90 5.05 -14.84 -16.25
C VAL A 90 5.80 -13.50 -16.12
N ARG A 91 5.42 -12.46 -16.86
CA ARG A 91 6.03 -11.12 -16.75
C ARG A 91 5.77 -10.48 -15.38
N VAL A 92 4.64 -10.71 -14.78
CA VAL A 92 4.30 -10.18 -13.44
C VAL A 92 5.28 -10.71 -12.40
N PHE A 93 5.59 -11.99 -12.43
CA PHE A 93 6.43 -12.67 -11.45
C PHE A 93 7.87 -12.97 -11.94
N GLU A 94 8.32 -12.35 -13.04
CA GLU A 94 9.67 -12.53 -13.57
C GLU A 94 10.76 -12.14 -12.58
N LYS A 95 10.51 -11.12 -11.77
CA LYS A 95 11.43 -10.62 -10.73
C LYS A 95 10.68 -9.93 -9.59
N PRO A 96 11.31 -9.86 -8.40
CA PRO A 96 10.77 -9.09 -7.30
C PRO A 96 10.54 -7.64 -7.71
N ARG A 97 9.41 -7.08 -7.31
CA ARG A 97 9.12 -5.65 -7.55
C ARG A 97 8.07 -5.10 -6.61
N THR A 98 8.20 -3.82 -6.31
CA THR A 98 7.15 -3.05 -5.65
C THR A 98 6.27 -2.37 -6.70
N VAL A 99 4.96 -2.49 -6.54
CA VAL A 99 3.96 -1.86 -7.41
C VAL A 99 3.25 -0.78 -6.62
N HIS A 100 3.21 0.43 -7.16
CA HIS A 100 2.40 1.50 -6.61
C HIS A 100 0.97 1.36 -7.13
N MET A 101 0.00 1.33 -6.21
CA MET A 101 -1.42 1.21 -6.50
C MET A 101 -2.03 2.59 -6.70
N ASP A 102 -2.79 2.78 -7.78
CA ASP A 102 -3.65 3.95 -7.92
C ASP A 102 -4.87 3.86 -6.99
N SER A 103 -5.64 4.96 -6.88
CA SER A 103 -6.80 5.03 -5.99
C SER A 103 -7.90 4.02 -6.33
N ARG A 104 -8.04 3.60 -7.59
CA ARG A 104 -9.03 2.60 -8.00
C ARG A 104 -8.65 1.22 -7.50
N LEU A 105 -7.37 0.84 -7.69
CA LEU A 105 -6.88 -0.45 -7.21
C LEU A 105 -6.85 -0.48 -5.68
N GLN A 106 -6.46 0.63 -5.04
CA GLN A 106 -6.55 0.75 -3.58
C GLN A 106 -7.99 0.58 -3.08
N GLY A 107 -8.97 1.19 -3.75
CA GLY A 107 -10.40 1.02 -3.42
C GLY A 107 -10.86 -0.44 -3.51
N LEU A 108 -10.41 -1.18 -4.54
CA LEU A 108 -10.70 -2.60 -4.69
C LEU A 108 -10.06 -3.43 -3.56
N VAL A 109 -8.80 -3.14 -3.20
CA VAL A 109 -8.10 -3.80 -2.09
C VAL A 109 -8.80 -3.54 -0.75
N GLN A 110 -9.21 -2.31 -0.47
CA GLN A 110 -9.93 -1.96 0.77
C GLN A 110 -11.30 -2.63 0.84
N PHE A 111 -12.02 -2.68 -0.28
CA PHE A 111 -13.28 -3.42 -0.37
C PHE A 111 -13.06 -4.91 -0.08
N ALA A 112 -12.09 -5.55 -0.75
CA ALA A 112 -11.78 -6.96 -0.55
C ALA A 112 -11.37 -7.25 0.89
N ALA A 113 -10.56 -6.40 1.51
CA ALA A 113 -10.15 -6.54 2.90
C ALA A 113 -11.36 -6.51 3.85
N GLY A 114 -12.30 -5.59 3.64
CA GLY A 114 -13.54 -5.53 4.42
C GLY A 114 -14.42 -6.78 4.26
N GLU A 115 -14.47 -7.36 3.06
CA GLU A 115 -15.22 -8.60 2.81
C GLU A 115 -14.52 -9.82 3.46
N PHE A 116 -13.19 -9.87 3.48
CA PHE A 116 -12.43 -10.94 4.14
C PHE A 116 -12.67 -10.94 5.65
N ASP A 117 -12.67 -9.77 6.29
CA ASP A 117 -12.99 -9.62 7.71
C ASP A 117 -14.44 -10.01 8.02
N ARG A 118 -15.38 -9.64 7.15
CA ARG A 118 -16.80 -9.92 7.35
C ARG A 118 -17.14 -11.38 7.16
N SER A 119 -16.47 -12.09 6.26
CA SER A 119 -16.77 -13.46 5.88
C SER A 119 -15.51 -14.32 5.77
N PRO A 120 -14.77 -14.58 6.87
CA PRO A 120 -13.47 -15.22 6.84
C PRO A 120 -13.49 -16.66 6.32
N GLY A 121 -14.63 -17.34 6.37
CA GLY A 121 -14.81 -18.70 5.86
C GLY A 121 -15.18 -18.78 4.37
N ASN A 122 -15.46 -17.67 3.70
CA ASN A 122 -15.86 -17.66 2.27
C ASN A 122 -14.64 -17.63 1.33
N LEU A 123 -13.88 -18.74 1.31
CA LEU A 123 -12.64 -18.87 0.52
C LEU A 123 -12.87 -18.68 -0.99
N ALA A 124 -14.05 -19.05 -1.51
CA ALA A 124 -14.38 -18.84 -2.91
C ALA A 124 -14.45 -17.34 -3.26
N MET A 125 -15.14 -16.56 -2.45
CA MET A 125 -15.20 -15.10 -2.59
C MET A 125 -13.79 -14.47 -2.47
N HIS A 126 -13.00 -14.90 -1.48
CA HIS A 126 -11.62 -14.42 -1.31
C HIS A 126 -10.79 -14.68 -2.57
N SER A 127 -10.87 -15.89 -3.14
CA SER A 127 -10.16 -16.25 -4.38
C SER A 127 -10.58 -15.38 -5.57
N HIS A 128 -11.88 -15.10 -5.75
CA HIS A 128 -12.36 -14.25 -6.84
C HIS A 128 -11.91 -12.79 -6.70
N LEU A 129 -11.99 -12.22 -5.50
CA LEU A 129 -11.52 -10.85 -5.24
C LEU A 129 -10.00 -10.74 -5.41
N ALA A 130 -9.25 -11.73 -4.92
CA ALA A 130 -7.80 -11.81 -5.12
C ALA A 130 -7.42 -11.91 -6.60
N SER A 131 -8.17 -12.70 -7.39
CA SER A 131 -7.98 -12.80 -8.84
C SER A 131 -8.19 -11.43 -9.49
N SER A 132 -9.25 -10.72 -9.14
CA SER A 132 -9.52 -9.37 -9.67
C SER A 132 -8.39 -8.40 -9.35
N ILE A 133 -7.86 -8.42 -8.13
CA ILE A 133 -6.71 -7.60 -7.72
C ILE A 133 -5.47 -7.96 -8.53
N LEU A 134 -5.14 -9.25 -8.67
CA LEU A 134 -4.00 -9.74 -9.46
C LEU A 134 -4.08 -9.26 -10.91
N TYR A 135 -5.22 -9.45 -11.59
CA TYR A 135 -5.40 -9.01 -12.97
C TYR A 135 -5.29 -7.48 -13.12
N CYS A 136 -5.90 -6.72 -12.22
CA CYS A 136 -5.76 -5.27 -12.21
C CYS A 136 -4.30 -4.80 -11.99
N MET A 137 -3.51 -5.52 -11.20
CA MET A 137 -2.08 -5.25 -11.04
C MET A 137 -1.30 -5.62 -12.29
N ALA A 138 -1.60 -6.78 -12.89
CA ALA A 138 -0.94 -7.27 -14.08
C ALA A 138 -1.06 -6.29 -15.26
N ASP A 139 -2.26 -5.75 -15.50
CA ASP A 139 -2.48 -4.72 -16.53
C ASP A 139 -1.57 -3.51 -16.31
N ARG A 140 -1.51 -2.99 -15.07
CA ARG A 140 -0.67 -1.83 -14.75
C ARG A 140 0.83 -2.09 -14.89
N ILE A 141 1.27 -3.32 -14.65
CA ILE A 141 2.68 -3.72 -14.80
C ILE A 141 3.05 -3.82 -16.28
N VAL A 142 2.19 -4.45 -17.09
CA VAL A 142 2.43 -4.66 -18.53
C VAL A 142 2.34 -3.34 -19.27
N ASP A 143 1.33 -2.51 -19.01
CA ASP A 143 1.16 -1.19 -19.63
C ASP A 143 2.34 -0.25 -19.35
N ARG A 144 2.86 -0.26 -18.11
CA ARG A 144 4.05 0.53 -17.77
C ARG A 144 5.31 0.05 -18.47
N ALA A 145 5.44 -1.25 -18.72
CA ALA A 145 6.58 -1.80 -19.47
C ALA A 145 6.54 -1.45 -20.97
N ALA A 146 5.34 -1.26 -21.52
CA ALA A 146 5.14 -0.81 -22.90
C ALA A 146 5.33 0.72 -23.09
N SER A 147 5.18 1.48 -22.00
CA SER A 147 5.36 2.93 -22.02
C SER A 147 6.84 3.25 -21.86
N THR A 148 7.47 3.81 -22.89
CA THR A 148 8.85 4.34 -22.82
C THR A 148 8.94 5.34 -21.65
N PRO A 149 9.96 5.25 -20.75
CA PRO A 149 10.07 6.19 -19.64
C PRO A 149 10.24 7.61 -20.20
N SER A 150 9.19 8.41 -20.06
CA SER A 150 9.28 9.84 -20.32
C SER A 150 10.35 10.42 -19.37
N ARG A 151 11.23 11.28 -19.90
CA ARG A 151 12.35 11.92 -19.18
C ARG A 151 11.94 12.71 -17.91
N HIS A 152 10.65 12.74 -17.58
CA HIS A 152 10.06 13.42 -16.43
C HIS A 152 8.97 12.54 -15.80
N SER A 153 9.30 11.29 -15.45
CA SER A 153 8.34 10.44 -14.73
C SER A 153 8.31 10.83 -13.26
N LEU A 154 7.14 11.25 -12.77
CA LEU A 154 6.88 11.45 -11.36
C LEU A 154 7.16 10.14 -10.60
N SER A 155 8.00 10.20 -9.57
CA SER A 155 8.20 9.10 -8.63
C SER A 155 7.28 9.28 -7.41
N PRO A 156 6.18 8.52 -7.29
CA PRO A 156 5.31 8.58 -6.12
C PRO A 156 6.06 8.30 -4.81
N ASP A 157 7.06 7.41 -4.87
CA ASP A 157 7.88 7.06 -3.70
C ASP A 157 8.75 8.22 -3.23
N ALA A 158 9.31 9.02 -4.14
CA ALA A 158 10.07 10.22 -3.79
C ALA A 158 9.15 11.24 -3.10
N ILE A 159 7.96 11.48 -3.66
CA ILE A 159 6.97 12.37 -3.07
C ILE A 159 6.54 11.90 -1.69
N GLN A 160 6.32 10.59 -1.52
CA GLN A 160 5.93 10.02 -0.24
C GLN A 160 7.03 10.16 0.82
N ARG A 161 8.29 9.85 0.47
CA ARG A 161 9.44 10.07 1.37
C ARG A 161 9.54 11.53 1.79
N TYR A 162 9.39 12.45 0.83
CA TYR A 162 9.40 13.88 1.10
C TYR A 162 8.28 14.27 2.08
N ILE A 163 7.05 13.80 1.86
CA ILE A 163 5.92 14.04 2.75
C ILE A 163 6.22 13.51 4.16
N LYS A 164 6.65 12.24 4.30
CA LYS A 164 6.98 11.65 5.61
C LYS A 164 8.03 12.45 6.38
N ALA A 165 9.08 12.87 5.72
CA ALA A 165 10.15 13.66 6.34
C ALA A 165 9.70 15.06 6.77
N ASN A 166 8.62 15.59 6.19
CA ASN A 166 8.19 16.98 6.36
C ASN A 166 6.77 17.13 6.94
N LEU A 167 6.14 16.06 7.45
CA LEU A 167 4.74 16.10 7.96
C LEU A 167 4.52 17.16 9.03
N HIS A 168 5.54 17.46 9.86
CA HIS A 168 5.50 18.41 10.95
C HIS A 168 5.35 19.87 10.51
N ARG A 169 5.53 20.17 9.23
CA ARG A 169 5.42 21.51 8.66
C ARG A 169 4.30 21.62 7.63
N LYS A 170 3.98 22.87 7.24
CA LYS A 170 3.06 23.09 6.12
C LYS A 170 3.73 22.66 4.81
N ILE A 171 3.20 21.64 4.19
CA ILE A 171 3.59 21.20 2.84
C ILE A 171 2.60 21.79 1.85
N THR A 172 3.12 22.47 0.82
CA THR A 172 2.33 23.03 -0.28
C THR A 172 2.45 22.15 -1.52
N VAL A 173 1.55 22.32 -2.48
CA VAL A 173 1.66 21.65 -3.79
C VAL A 173 2.90 22.12 -4.54
N GLN A 174 3.31 23.37 -4.35
CA GLN A 174 4.56 23.90 -4.90
C GLN A 174 5.79 23.13 -4.39
N ASP A 175 5.83 22.77 -3.11
CA ASP A 175 6.93 21.98 -2.53
C ASP A 175 6.99 20.60 -3.20
N LEU A 176 5.83 19.95 -3.37
CA LEU A 176 5.75 18.63 -4.02
C LEU A 176 6.10 18.68 -5.51
N ALA A 177 5.69 19.74 -6.19
CA ALA A 177 6.03 19.96 -7.60
C ALA A 177 7.55 20.20 -7.78
N SER A 178 8.15 20.98 -6.86
CA SER A 178 9.59 21.24 -6.85
C SER A 178 10.40 19.96 -6.59
N GLU A 179 9.94 19.11 -5.64
CA GLU A 179 10.54 17.79 -5.38
C GLU A 179 10.49 16.87 -6.61
N ALA A 180 9.42 16.98 -7.40
CA ALA A 180 9.27 16.24 -8.65
C ALA A 180 9.99 16.90 -9.86
N CYS A 181 10.65 18.05 -9.69
CA CYS A 181 11.23 18.85 -10.75
C CYS A 181 10.20 19.22 -11.84
N LEU A 182 8.95 19.50 -11.46
CA LEU A 182 7.83 19.84 -12.35
C LEU A 182 7.25 21.23 -12.01
N SER A 183 6.63 21.89 -13.01
CA SER A 183 5.74 23.03 -12.72
C SER A 183 4.51 22.55 -11.96
N VAL A 184 3.87 23.42 -11.18
CA VAL A 184 2.66 23.08 -10.40
C VAL A 184 1.55 22.53 -11.30
N SER A 185 1.29 23.13 -12.45
CA SER A 185 0.27 22.67 -13.40
C SER A 185 0.57 21.27 -13.91
N ARG A 186 1.82 21.03 -14.35
CA ARG A 186 2.24 19.71 -14.84
C ARG A 186 2.26 18.67 -13.74
N PHE A 187 2.66 19.05 -12.52
CA PHE A 187 2.62 18.17 -11.36
C PHE A 187 1.21 17.68 -11.04
N HIS A 188 0.21 18.57 -11.02
CA HIS A 188 -1.19 18.18 -10.81
C HIS A 188 -1.69 17.17 -11.83
N GLU A 189 -1.40 17.40 -13.09
CA GLU A 189 -1.81 16.54 -14.21
C GLU A 189 -1.16 15.15 -14.08
N VAL A 190 0.17 15.11 -14.04
CA VAL A 190 0.95 13.85 -13.97
C VAL A 190 0.68 13.11 -12.65
N PHE A 191 0.56 13.83 -11.54
CA PHE A 191 0.28 13.22 -10.25
C PHE A 191 -1.09 12.51 -10.25
N ARG A 192 -2.10 13.15 -10.81
CA ARG A 192 -3.43 12.55 -10.91
C ARG A 192 -3.47 11.35 -11.88
N GLU A 193 -2.72 11.41 -12.96
CA GLU A 193 -2.57 10.31 -13.92
C GLU A 193 -1.85 9.10 -13.27
N VAL A 194 -0.72 9.33 -12.59
CA VAL A 194 0.12 8.27 -12.03
C VAL A 194 -0.43 7.71 -10.72
N VAL A 195 -0.93 8.59 -9.82
CA VAL A 195 -1.38 8.22 -8.47
C VAL A 195 -2.90 8.02 -8.40
N GLY A 196 -3.64 8.55 -9.37
CA GLY A 196 -5.11 8.42 -9.45
C GLY A 196 -5.88 9.29 -8.46
N THR A 197 -5.19 10.14 -7.68
CA THR A 197 -5.80 11.06 -6.71
C THR A 197 -5.12 12.43 -6.76
N THR A 198 -5.67 13.42 -6.05
CA THR A 198 -5.06 14.74 -6.00
C THR A 198 -3.89 14.77 -5.00
N PRO A 199 -2.86 15.63 -5.20
CA PRO A 199 -1.77 15.81 -4.24
C PRO A 199 -2.25 16.13 -2.82
N HIS A 200 -3.31 16.93 -2.71
CA HIS A 200 -3.90 17.28 -1.41
C HIS A 200 -4.53 16.08 -0.70
N GLN A 201 -5.28 15.25 -1.43
CA GLN A 201 -5.87 14.02 -0.88
C GLN A 201 -4.79 13.02 -0.46
N PHE A 202 -3.73 12.88 -1.26
CA PHE A 202 -2.58 12.03 -0.95
C PHE A 202 -1.87 12.49 0.33
N LEU A 203 -1.58 13.79 0.46
CA LEU A 203 -1.00 14.37 1.66
C LEU A 203 -1.90 14.17 2.89
N LEU A 204 -3.21 14.36 2.74
CA LEU A 204 -4.17 14.13 3.83
C LEU A 204 -4.14 12.67 4.30
N GLN A 205 -4.11 11.70 3.39
CA GLN A 205 -4.03 10.29 3.76
C GLN A 205 -2.71 9.96 4.49
N ALA A 206 -1.59 10.49 4.01
CA ALA A 206 -0.30 10.33 4.68
C ALA A 206 -0.32 10.87 6.13
N ARG A 207 -0.91 12.05 6.33
CA ARG A 207 -1.09 12.65 7.67
C ARG A 207 -1.98 11.81 8.58
N LEU A 208 -3.09 11.30 8.05
CA LEU A 208 -4.02 10.47 8.82
C LEU A 208 -3.41 9.13 9.21
N ASN A 209 -2.68 8.48 8.30
CA ASN A 209 -2.00 7.23 8.58
C ASN A 209 -0.94 7.43 9.69
N GLN A 210 -0.13 8.48 9.59
CA GLN A 210 0.86 8.79 10.63
C GLN A 210 0.21 9.14 11.98
N ALA A 211 -0.94 9.85 11.96
CA ALA A 211 -1.69 10.14 13.18
C ALA A 211 -2.20 8.86 13.85
N ILE A 212 -2.73 7.91 13.08
CA ILE A 212 -3.20 6.62 13.59
C ILE A 212 -2.03 5.85 14.24
N ASN A 213 -0.88 5.79 13.58
CA ASN A 213 0.30 5.13 14.13
C ASN A 213 0.74 5.77 15.45
N LEU A 214 0.84 7.09 15.52
CA LEU A 214 1.23 7.79 16.75
C LEU A 214 0.20 7.64 17.87
N LEU A 215 -1.10 7.66 17.55
CA LEU A 215 -2.18 7.46 18.52
C LEU A 215 -2.15 6.05 19.13
N ALA A 216 -1.73 5.06 18.35
CA ALA A 216 -1.68 3.67 18.78
C ALA A 216 -0.34 3.30 19.45
N SER A 217 0.78 3.94 19.11
CA SER A 217 2.12 3.51 19.54
C SER A 217 2.82 4.46 20.52
N THR A 218 2.18 5.57 20.90
CA THR A 218 2.82 6.56 21.78
C THR A 218 1.88 7.12 22.84
N PRO A 219 2.41 7.56 24.01
CA PRO A 219 1.63 8.22 25.05
C PRO A 219 1.37 9.71 24.74
N LEU A 220 1.63 10.19 23.53
CA LEU A 220 1.47 11.58 23.16
C LEU A 220 0.01 12.01 23.21
N SER A 221 -0.24 13.24 23.60
CA SER A 221 -1.57 13.83 23.57
C SER A 221 -2.07 14.01 22.13
N VAL A 222 -3.39 13.93 21.93
CA VAL A 222 -4.00 14.16 20.60
C VAL A 222 -3.62 15.54 20.04
N SER A 223 -3.45 16.53 20.92
CA SER A 223 -2.99 17.87 20.53
C SER A 223 -1.58 17.84 19.95
N GLU A 224 -0.62 17.21 20.65
CA GLU A 224 0.75 17.07 20.14
C GLU A 224 0.81 16.30 18.83
N ILE A 225 0.06 15.17 18.74
CA ILE A 225 -0.01 14.39 17.51
C ILE A 225 -0.54 15.25 16.37
N SER A 226 -1.61 16.04 16.59
CA SER A 226 -2.16 16.90 15.55
C SER A 226 -1.13 17.85 14.94
N TYR A 227 -0.31 18.48 15.77
CA TYR A 227 0.75 19.36 15.29
C TYR A 227 1.88 18.60 14.59
N ARG A 228 2.32 17.46 15.14
CA ARG A 228 3.38 16.63 14.55
C ARG A 228 3.04 16.11 13.16
N VAL A 229 1.77 15.86 12.89
CA VAL A 229 1.32 15.39 11.57
C VAL A 229 0.77 16.52 10.69
N GLY A 230 0.95 17.78 11.10
CA GLY A 230 0.67 18.96 10.27
C GLY A 230 -0.80 19.37 10.20
N PHE A 231 -1.63 19.04 11.20
CA PHE A 231 -2.95 19.63 11.37
C PHE A 231 -2.87 20.92 12.18
N SER A 232 -3.76 21.86 11.89
CA SER A 232 -3.82 23.15 12.59
C SER A 232 -4.36 23.06 14.01
N SER A 233 -5.07 21.97 14.36
CA SER A 233 -5.64 21.76 15.70
C SER A 233 -6.06 20.30 15.89
N GLN A 234 -6.23 19.92 17.16
CA GLN A 234 -6.82 18.63 17.56
C GLN A 234 -8.21 18.42 16.94
N SER A 235 -9.05 19.46 16.88
CA SER A 235 -10.39 19.37 16.28
C SER A 235 -10.32 19.07 14.78
N ALA A 236 -9.35 19.67 14.06
CA ALA A 236 -9.14 19.40 12.64
C ALA A 236 -8.74 17.94 12.40
N LEU A 237 -7.81 17.39 13.19
CA LEU A 237 -7.42 15.98 13.12
C LEU A 237 -8.61 15.06 13.43
N THR A 238 -9.36 15.35 14.52
CA THR A 238 -10.51 14.53 14.95
C THR A 238 -11.59 14.46 13.86
N ASN A 239 -11.92 15.61 13.25
CA ASN A 239 -12.90 15.68 12.18
C ASN A 239 -12.42 14.94 10.92
N ALA A 240 -11.14 15.07 10.58
CA ALA A 240 -10.55 14.36 9.45
C ALA A 240 -10.55 12.83 9.66
N LEU A 241 -10.17 12.35 10.86
CA LEU A 241 -10.23 10.93 11.21
C LEU A 241 -11.66 10.39 11.13
N ARG A 242 -12.65 11.13 11.68
CA ARG A 242 -14.06 10.73 11.60
C ARG A 242 -14.54 10.64 10.15
N LYS A 243 -14.24 11.64 9.33
CA LYS A 243 -14.70 11.73 7.95
C LYS A 243 -14.05 10.70 7.03
N HIS A 244 -12.75 10.47 7.17
CA HIS A 244 -11.97 9.69 6.20
C HIS A 244 -11.59 8.28 6.68
N LYS A 245 -11.66 7.99 7.98
CA LYS A 245 -11.30 6.71 8.59
C LYS A 245 -12.42 6.12 9.46
N GLY A 246 -13.55 6.80 9.62
CA GLY A 246 -14.69 6.32 10.41
C GLY A 246 -14.39 6.13 11.90
N THR A 247 -13.30 6.71 12.41
CA THR A 247 -12.83 6.52 13.80
C THR A 247 -12.51 7.86 14.47
N THR A 248 -12.17 7.79 15.76
CA THR A 248 -11.78 8.96 16.56
C THR A 248 -10.48 8.67 17.31
N PRO A 249 -9.71 9.70 17.70
CA PRO A 249 -8.49 9.51 18.49
C PRO A 249 -8.70 8.66 19.74
N ALA A 250 -9.78 8.91 20.49
CA ALA A 250 -10.10 8.17 21.71
C ALA A 250 -10.29 6.66 21.47
N ARG A 251 -10.92 6.29 20.35
CA ARG A 251 -11.10 4.86 19.99
C ARG A 251 -9.78 4.19 19.62
N LEU A 252 -8.84 4.92 19.06
CA LEU A 252 -7.52 4.40 18.68
C LEU A 252 -6.63 4.20 19.91
N GLN A 253 -6.65 5.14 20.87
CA GLN A 253 -5.88 5.04 22.12
C GLN A 253 -6.42 3.97 23.09
N LEU A 254 -7.73 3.72 23.10
CA LEU A 254 -8.35 2.71 23.99
C LEU A 254 -8.05 1.26 23.58
N ARG A 255 -7.68 0.99 22.33
CA ARG A 255 -7.36 -0.38 21.86
C ARG A 255 -6.08 -0.97 22.45
N GLU A 256 -5.16 -0.15 22.96
CA GLU A 256 -3.93 -0.64 23.61
C GLU A 256 -4.05 -0.90 25.12
N ASN A 257 -5.06 -0.34 25.78
CA ASN A 257 -5.26 -0.56 27.23
C ASN A 257 -6.03 -1.85 27.57
N VAL A 258 -6.34 -2.70 26.60
CA VAL A 258 -7.15 -3.93 26.76
C VAL A 258 -6.39 -5.19 26.27
N ALA A 259 -5.10 -5.08 25.97
CA ALA A 259 -4.27 -6.22 25.54
C ALA A 259 -3.24 -6.59 26.60
#